data_00fad58225a172440aa980776bd52879
#
_entry.id   00fad58225a172440aa980776bd52879
#
_cell.length_a   1.000
_cell.length_b   1.000
_cell.length_c   1.000
_cell.angle_alpha   90.00
_cell.angle_beta   90.00
_cell.angle_gamma   90.00
#
_symmetry.space_group_name_H-M   'P 1'
#
loop_
_entity.id
_entity.type
_entity.pdbx_description
1 polymer ?
#
loop_
_entity_poly.entity_id
_entity_poly.type
_entity_poly.pdbx_seq_one_letter_code
_entity_poly.pdbx_strand_id
1 'polypeptide(L)'
;MSLDLKFAESVLNLEHRVLGKKLKPFSLWHALLLDAVKSPIWIGRGALTLPDLHAAVAICSQEWPSFNLKAGIFTILRNSFLRGERLERESRKLLAYFSDYNAVPMLWTSDKPEDKEAKKCQLPMALDLVAWLVRHGFGEARSWNMPIGLAHWYYIACAKQRGSEIDLVSPEEQLVIDRVKANKK
;
A
#
# COMPACT_ATOMS: atom_id res chain seq x y z
N MET A 1 -14.35 20.26 13.30
CA MET A 1 -13.34 19.19 13.22
C MET A 1 -13.63 18.43 11.92
N SER A 2 -12.90 18.70 10.85
CA SER A 2 -13.10 17.98 9.59
C SER A 2 -12.47 16.59 9.73
N LEU A 3 -13.24 15.55 9.43
CA LEU A 3 -12.71 14.20 9.36
C LEU A 3 -11.68 14.17 8.22
N ASP A 4 -10.48 13.66 8.51
CA ASP A 4 -9.49 13.48 7.45
C ASP A 4 -10.02 12.45 6.45
N LEU A 5 -10.33 12.89 5.22
CA LEU A 5 -10.85 12.01 4.18
C LEU A 5 -9.93 10.82 3.92
N LYS A 6 -8.62 11.02 4.00
CA LYS A 6 -7.64 9.93 3.81
C LYS A 6 -7.74 8.86 4.88
N PHE A 7 -8.01 9.26 6.14
CA PHE A 7 -8.27 8.27 7.20
C PHE A 7 -9.55 7.49 6.90
N ALA A 8 -10.63 8.18 6.49
CA ALA A 8 -11.87 7.52 6.12
C ALA A 8 -11.65 6.53 4.96
N GLU A 9 -10.92 6.91 3.92
CA GLU A 9 -10.54 6.05 2.80
C GLU A 9 -9.77 4.81 3.25
N SER A 10 -8.83 4.95 4.20
CA SER A 10 -8.03 3.82 4.71
C SER A 10 -8.86 2.75 5.45
N VAL A 11 -10.04 3.12 5.93
CA VAL A 11 -10.98 2.24 6.65
C VAL A 11 -12.06 1.68 5.74
N LEU A 12 -12.35 2.35 4.62
CA LEU A 12 -13.38 1.90 3.68
C LEU A 12 -12.94 0.60 2.98
N ASN A 13 -13.79 -0.40 3.07
CA ASN A 13 -13.58 -1.67 2.37
C ASN A 13 -14.15 -1.59 0.96
N LEU A 14 -13.40 -0.99 0.04
CA LEU A 14 -13.77 -0.86 -1.35
C LEU A 14 -13.65 -2.19 -2.09
N GLU A 15 -14.63 -2.52 -2.92
CA GLU A 15 -14.57 -3.75 -3.71
C GLU A 15 -13.82 -3.50 -5.02
N HIS A 16 -12.65 -4.13 -5.16
CA HIS A 16 -11.86 -4.09 -6.38
C HIS A 16 -11.87 -5.43 -7.10
N ARG A 17 -11.99 -5.38 -8.44
CA ARG A 17 -11.88 -6.56 -9.31
C ARG A 17 -10.90 -6.29 -10.45
N VAL A 18 -9.86 -7.13 -10.51
CA VAL A 18 -8.84 -7.08 -11.58
C VAL A 18 -8.72 -8.47 -12.19
N LEU A 19 -8.66 -8.55 -13.50
CA LEU A 19 -8.68 -9.82 -14.25
C LEU A 19 -9.87 -10.72 -13.88
N GLY A 20 -11.00 -10.12 -13.46
CA GLY A 20 -12.20 -10.83 -13.00
C GLY A 20 -12.09 -11.44 -11.61
N LYS A 21 -10.96 -11.28 -10.90
CA LYS A 21 -10.80 -11.70 -9.51
C LYS A 21 -11.12 -10.55 -8.56
N LYS A 22 -11.83 -10.87 -7.49
CA LYS A 22 -12.02 -9.96 -6.36
C LYS A 22 -10.71 -9.89 -5.56
N LEU A 23 -10.23 -8.68 -5.31
CA LEU A 23 -9.05 -8.45 -4.48
C LEU A 23 -9.47 -8.28 -3.03
N LYS A 24 -8.59 -8.68 -2.13
CA LYS A 24 -8.69 -8.40 -0.69
C LYS A 24 -8.17 -6.99 -0.40
N PRO A 25 -8.49 -6.35 0.73
CA PRO A 25 -7.86 -5.10 1.12
C PRO A 25 -6.34 -5.20 1.05
N PHE A 26 -5.69 -4.20 0.47
CA PHE A 26 -4.23 -4.21 0.29
C PHE A 26 -3.53 -4.12 1.65
N SER A 27 -3.02 -5.25 2.11
CA SER A 27 -2.49 -5.46 3.46
C SER A 27 -0.96 -5.45 3.52
N LEU A 28 -0.43 -5.40 4.74
CA LEU A 28 1.01 -5.52 5.00
C LEU A 28 1.59 -6.83 4.45
N TRP A 29 0.80 -7.92 4.48
CA TRP A 29 1.20 -9.20 3.85
C TRP A 29 1.38 -9.09 2.34
N HIS A 30 0.45 -8.43 1.66
CA HIS A 30 0.54 -8.19 0.21
C HIS A 30 1.77 -7.34 -0.12
N ALA A 31 2.02 -6.28 0.64
CA ALA A 31 3.18 -5.42 0.45
C ALA A 31 4.49 -6.20 0.58
N LEU A 32 4.62 -7.05 1.62
CA LEU A 32 5.79 -7.89 1.81
C LEU A 32 6.02 -8.85 0.64
N LEU A 33 4.96 -9.51 0.15
CA LEU A 33 5.08 -10.44 -0.97
C LEU A 33 5.42 -9.73 -2.29
N LEU A 34 4.82 -8.56 -2.56
CA LEU A 34 5.14 -7.76 -3.74
C LEU A 34 6.57 -7.24 -3.72
N ASP A 35 7.08 -6.89 -2.54
CA ASP A 35 8.48 -6.50 -2.35
C ASP A 35 9.42 -7.69 -2.59
N ALA A 36 9.09 -8.86 -2.04
CA ALA A 36 9.88 -10.09 -2.20
C ALA A 36 10.00 -10.52 -3.67
N VAL A 37 8.92 -10.39 -4.46
CA VAL A 37 8.94 -10.68 -5.91
C VAL A 37 9.43 -9.49 -6.74
N LYS A 38 9.82 -8.39 -6.12
CA LYS A 38 10.27 -7.14 -6.77
C LYS A 38 9.29 -6.66 -7.84
N SER A 39 8.01 -6.67 -7.50
CA SER A 39 6.95 -6.28 -8.42
C SER A 39 7.15 -4.86 -8.96
N PRO A 40 7.25 -4.65 -10.28
CA PRO A 40 7.48 -3.33 -10.88
C PRO A 40 6.42 -2.30 -10.46
N ILE A 41 5.18 -2.75 -10.29
CA ILE A 41 4.07 -1.89 -9.90
C ILE A 41 4.19 -1.40 -8.44
N TRP A 42 4.78 -2.22 -7.55
CA TRP A 42 4.99 -1.86 -6.16
C TRP A 42 6.22 -0.96 -5.97
N ILE A 43 7.31 -1.30 -6.64
CA ILE A 43 8.55 -0.50 -6.54
C ILE A 43 8.55 0.75 -7.44
N GLY A 44 7.51 0.93 -8.26
CA GLY A 44 7.36 2.10 -9.14
C GLY A 44 8.40 2.19 -10.25
N ARG A 45 8.98 1.08 -10.68
CA ARG A 45 10.05 1.05 -11.69
C ARG A 45 9.76 0.03 -12.78
N GLY A 46 9.97 0.44 -14.03
CA GLY A 46 9.81 -0.43 -15.19
C GLY A 46 8.39 -0.45 -15.78
N ALA A 47 8.27 -1.07 -16.95
CA ALA A 47 6.98 -1.28 -17.60
C ALA A 47 6.28 -2.49 -17.00
N LEU A 48 4.99 -2.35 -16.72
CA LEU A 48 4.17 -3.44 -16.20
C LEU A 48 3.92 -4.46 -17.31
N THR A 49 4.36 -5.69 -17.08
CA THR A 49 4.09 -6.81 -17.99
C THR A 49 2.85 -7.60 -17.57
N LEU A 50 2.31 -8.41 -18.46
CA LEU A 50 1.20 -9.29 -18.15
C LEU A 50 1.51 -10.29 -17.01
N PRO A 51 2.69 -10.94 -16.96
CA PRO A 51 3.09 -11.75 -15.80
C PRO A 51 3.11 -10.98 -14.48
N ASP A 52 3.60 -9.74 -14.46
CA ASP A 52 3.62 -8.90 -13.25
C ASP A 52 2.20 -8.60 -12.76
N LEU A 53 1.29 -8.28 -13.68
CA LEU A 53 -0.12 -8.06 -13.36
C LEU A 53 -0.76 -9.33 -12.77
N HIS A 54 -0.47 -10.49 -13.36
CA HIS A 54 -0.98 -11.78 -12.84
C HIS A 54 -0.42 -12.10 -11.45
N ALA A 55 0.87 -11.89 -11.23
CA ALA A 55 1.51 -12.11 -9.94
C ALA A 55 0.90 -11.20 -8.87
N ALA A 56 0.74 -9.92 -9.15
CA ALA A 56 0.13 -8.96 -8.23
C ALA A 56 -1.33 -9.33 -7.90
N VAL A 57 -2.13 -9.70 -8.90
CA VAL A 57 -3.52 -10.14 -8.69
C VAL A 57 -3.58 -11.45 -7.91
N ALA A 58 -2.68 -12.38 -8.14
CA ALA A 58 -2.61 -13.65 -7.40
C ALA A 58 -2.28 -13.39 -5.92
N ILE A 59 -1.32 -12.52 -5.65
CA ILE A 59 -0.95 -12.11 -4.28
C ILE A 59 -2.13 -11.41 -3.61
N CYS A 60 -2.66 -10.34 -4.21
CA CYS A 60 -3.67 -9.49 -3.60
C CYS A 60 -5.08 -10.12 -3.52
N SER A 61 -5.28 -11.29 -4.10
CA SER A 61 -6.55 -12.04 -3.97
C SER A 61 -6.59 -13.00 -2.78
N GLN A 62 -5.53 -13.10 -1.99
CA GLN A 62 -5.38 -14.05 -0.88
C GLN A 62 -5.19 -13.30 0.45
N GLU A 63 -5.34 -13.99 1.56
CA GLU A 63 -5.09 -13.49 2.92
C GLU A 63 -3.99 -14.30 3.59
N TRP A 64 -3.23 -13.67 4.49
CA TRP A 64 -2.30 -14.39 5.37
C TRP A 64 -3.08 -15.37 6.27
N PRO A 65 -2.56 -16.59 6.53
CA PRO A 65 -1.31 -17.16 6.05
C PRO A 65 -1.44 -17.91 4.71
N SER A 66 -2.58 -17.83 4.04
CA SER A 66 -2.88 -18.62 2.85
C SER A 66 -2.20 -18.04 1.62
N PHE A 67 -1.16 -18.70 1.14
CA PHE A 67 -0.56 -18.37 -0.16
C PHE A 67 -0.54 -19.61 -1.05
N ASN A 68 -1.31 -19.57 -2.13
CA ASN A 68 -1.41 -20.67 -3.10
C ASN A 68 -1.12 -20.16 -4.52
N LEU A 69 0.09 -20.43 -4.98
CA LEU A 69 0.50 -20.12 -6.35
C LEU A 69 -0.31 -20.85 -7.42
N LYS A 70 -0.82 -22.05 -7.12
CA LYS A 70 -1.58 -22.86 -8.10
C LYS A 70 -2.89 -22.19 -8.52
N ALA A 71 -3.50 -21.38 -7.65
CA ALA A 71 -4.70 -20.62 -8.00
C ALA A 71 -4.45 -19.55 -9.08
N GLY A 72 -3.19 -19.15 -9.29
CA GLY A 72 -2.78 -18.20 -10.33
C GLY A 72 -2.73 -18.77 -11.74
N ILE A 73 -2.38 -20.06 -11.90
CA ILE A 73 -2.11 -20.68 -13.21
C ILE A 73 -3.34 -20.67 -14.12
N PHE A 74 -4.52 -21.00 -13.61
CA PHE A 74 -5.76 -20.94 -14.40
C PHE A 74 -6.10 -19.51 -14.85
N THR A 75 -5.80 -18.52 -14.02
CA THR A 75 -6.00 -17.10 -14.37
C THR A 75 -5.01 -16.67 -15.45
N ILE A 76 -3.77 -17.12 -15.38
CA ILE A 76 -2.73 -16.87 -16.39
C ILE A 76 -3.18 -17.44 -17.75
N LEU A 77 -3.59 -18.70 -17.80
CA LEU A 77 -4.03 -19.34 -19.04
C LEU A 77 -5.25 -18.63 -19.65
N ARG A 78 -6.25 -18.28 -18.83
CA ARG A 78 -7.46 -17.58 -19.30
C ARG A 78 -7.16 -16.20 -19.88
N ASN A 79 -6.15 -15.51 -19.36
CA ASN A 79 -5.84 -14.13 -19.71
C ASN A 79 -4.56 -13.98 -20.53
N SER A 80 -3.94 -15.08 -21.01
CA SER A 80 -2.71 -15.05 -21.80
C SER A 80 -2.81 -14.25 -23.11
N PHE A 81 -4.03 -13.96 -23.57
CA PHE A 81 -4.30 -13.15 -24.76
C PHE A 81 -4.56 -11.66 -24.47
N LEU A 82 -4.43 -11.21 -23.22
CA LEU A 82 -4.59 -9.80 -22.88
C LEU A 82 -3.41 -8.98 -23.43
N ARG A 83 -3.70 -8.10 -24.38
CA ARG A 83 -2.72 -7.19 -25.00
C ARG A 83 -3.32 -5.80 -25.23
N GLY A 84 -2.46 -4.82 -25.43
CA GLY A 84 -2.87 -3.45 -25.78
C GLY A 84 -3.81 -2.84 -24.73
N GLU A 85 -4.88 -2.23 -25.18
CA GLU A 85 -5.85 -1.48 -24.36
C GLU A 85 -6.47 -2.28 -23.21
N ARG A 86 -6.66 -3.59 -23.39
CA ARG A 86 -7.21 -4.45 -22.33
C ARG A 86 -6.22 -4.63 -21.18
N LEU A 87 -4.94 -4.82 -21.48
CA LEU A 87 -3.89 -4.89 -20.45
C LEU A 87 -3.80 -3.56 -19.71
N GLU A 88 -3.80 -2.46 -20.43
CA GLU A 88 -3.73 -1.12 -19.84
C GLU A 88 -4.92 -0.82 -18.93
N ARG A 89 -6.13 -1.20 -19.33
CA ARG A 89 -7.34 -1.04 -18.51
C ARG A 89 -7.26 -1.82 -17.20
N GLU A 90 -6.81 -3.09 -17.25
CA GLU A 90 -6.68 -3.90 -16.04
C GLU A 90 -5.53 -3.41 -15.16
N SER A 91 -4.46 -2.90 -15.75
CA SER A 91 -3.35 -2.24 -15.03
C SER A 91 -3.82 -0.98 -14.30
N ARG A 92 -4.63 -0.12 -14.95
CA ARG A 92 -5.22 1.07 -14.30
C ARG A 92 -6.11 0.71 -13.12
N LYS A 93 -6.90 -0.37 -13.22
CA LYS A 93 -7.70 -0.86 -12.07
C LYS A 93 -6.82 -1.30 -10.90
N LEU A 94 -5.70 -1.97 -11.17
CA LEU A 94 -4.77 -2.39 -10.12
C LEU A 94 -4.06 -1.18 -9.48
N LEU A 95 -3.71 -0.17 -10.28
CA LEU A 95 -3.15 1.09 -9.75
C LEU A 95 -4.15 1.84 -8.87
N ALA A 96 -5.41 1.92 -9.29
CA ALA A 96 -6.48 2.51 -8.46
C ALA A 96 -6.62 1.76 -7.13
N TYR A 97 -6.63 0.42 -7.17
CA TYR A 97 -6.66 -0.39 -5.95
C TYR A 97 -5.50 -0.07 -5.00
N PHE A 98 -4.26 0.06 -5.50
CA PHE A 98 -3.13 0.45 -4.63
C PHE A 98 -3.28 1.87 -4.10
N SER A 99 -3.76 2.81 -4.93
CA SER A 99 -3.99 4.19 -4.51
C SER A 99 -4.98 4.26 -3.36
N ASP A 100 -6.11 3.56 -3.47
CA ASP A 100 -7.19 3.60 -2.50
C ASP A 100 -6.78 3.04 -1.12
N TYR A 101 -5.94 1.99 -1.10
CA TYR A 101 -5.46 1.42 0.16
C TYR A 101 -4.16 2.03 0.69
N ASN A 102 -3.47 2.84 -0.13
CA ASN A 102 -2.24 3.52 0.28
C ASN A 102 -2.52 4.95 0.77
N ALA A 103 -3.71 5.20 1.30
CA ALA A 103 -4.10 6.46 1.90
C ALA A 103 -3.36 6.67 3.24
N VAL A 104 -2.05 6.88 3.15
CA VAL A 104 -1.19 7.16 4.31
C VAL A 104 -1.24 8.64 4.69
N PRO A 105 -1.12 8.97 5.98
CA PRO A 105 -1.04 10.36 6.42
C PRO A 105 0.21 11.03 5.84
N MET A 106 0.07 12.25 5.35
CA MET A 106 1.21 13.07 4.99
C MET A 106 1.78 13.76 6.22
N LEU A 107 3.10 13.71 6.33
CA LEU A 107 3.83 14.32 7.42
C LEU A 107 4.61 15.53 6.90
N TRP A 108 4.66 16.60 7.70
CA TRP A 108 5.67 17.63 7.53
C TRP A 108 7.02 17.00 7.87
N THR A 109 7.89 16.89 6.88
CA THR A 109 9.29 16.57 7.14
C THR A 109 9.96 17.85 7.63
N SER A 110 10.42 17.86 8.89
CA SER A 110 11.33 18.92 9.31
C SER A 110 12.59 18.81 8.47
N ASP A 111 13.04 19.93 7.87
CA ASP A 111 14.34 20.03 7.16
C ASP A 111 15.55 19.88 8.11
N LYS A 112 15.37 19.33 9.30
CA LYS A 112 16.51 18.94 10.12
C LYS A 112 17.30 17.89 9.33
N PRO A 113 18.58 18.14 9.05
CA PRO A 113 19.41 17.14 8.40
C PRO A 113 19.31 15.88 9.24
N GLU A 114 18.67 14.86 8.67
CA GLU A 114 18.66 13.52 9.28
C GLU A 114 20.12 13.19 9.58
N ASP A 115 20.38 12.83 10.84
CA ASP A 115 21.67 12.23 11.19
C ASP A 115 21.91 11.08 10.22
N LYS A 116 22.84 11.29 9.27
CA LYS A 116 23.13 10.36 8.17
C LYS A 116 23.62 8.99 8.65
N GLU A 117 23.73 8.82 9.95
CA GLU A 117 24.13 7.58 10.62
C GLU A 117 22.96 6.74 11.16
N ALA A 118 21.69 7.16 10.99
CA ALA A 118 20.59 6.23 11.24
C ALA A 118 20.81 5.01 10.35
N LYS A 119 21.35 3.93 10.92
CA LYS A 119 21.54 2.64 10.26
C LYS A 119 20.26 2.33 9.52
N LYS A 120 20.29 2.35 8.19
CA LYS A 120 19.15 2.00 7.36
C LYS A 120 18.62 0.67 7.86
N CYS A 121 17.43 0.67 8.44
CA CYS A 121 16.79 -0.57 8.84
C CYS A 121 16.73 -1.46 7.60
N GLN A 122 17.40 -2.61 7.66
CA GLN A 122 17.48 -3.54 6.53
C GLN A 122 16.19 -4.41 6.42
N LEU A 123 15.28 -4.22 7.38
CA LEU A 123 14.03 -4.97 7.40
C LEU A 123 13.02 -4.40 6.41
N PRO A 124 12.25 -5.24 5.73
CA PRO A 124 11.10 -4.79 4.95
C PRO A 124 10.14 -3.98 5.83
N MET A 125 9.69 -2.81 5.34
CA MET A 125 8.79 -1.91 6.07
C MET A 125 7.53 -2.63 6.59
N ALA A 126 6.96 -3.54 5.81
CA ALA A 126 5.79 -4.30 6.21
C ALA A 126 6.05 -5.18 7.43
N LEU A 127 7.23 -5.79 7.52
CA LEU A 127 7.62 -6.61 8.67
C LEU A 127 7.84 -5.76 9.92
N ASP A 128 8.46 -4.60 9.77
CA ASP A 128 8.67 -3.66 10.88
C ASP A 128 7.33 -3.18 11.46
N LEU A 129 6.39 -2.78 10.59
CA LEU A 129 5.04 -2.40 11.01
C LEU A 129 4.28 -3.54 11.69
N VAL A 130 4.36 -4.77 11.18
CA VAL A 130 3.72 -5.92 11.82
C VAL A 130 4.31 -6.19 13.19
N ALA A 131 5.63 -6.20 13.32
CA ALA A 131 6.31 -6.39 14.61
C ALA A 131 5.90 -5.31 15.61
N TRP A 132 5.79 -4.07 15.14
CA TRP A 132 5.31 -2.96 15.95
C TRP A 132 3.85 -3.14 16.38
N LEU A 133 2.93 -3.51 15.48
CA LEU A 133 1.52 -3.75 15.79
C LEU A 133 1.36 -4.88 16.82
N VAL A 134 2.06 -6.00 16.63
CA VAL A 134 2.04 -7.14 17.56
C VAL A 134 2.52 -6.74 18.94
N ARG A 135 3.59 -5.95 19.02
CA ARG A 135 4.10 -5.40 20.29
C ARG A 135 3.06 -4.51 20.99
N HIS A 136 2.12 -3.90 20.25
CA HIS A 136 1.05 -3.06 20.78
C HIS A 136 -0.26 -3.83 21.02
N GLY A 137 -0.21 -5.16 21.05
CA GLY A 137 -1.34 -6.00 21.42
C GLY A 137 -2.26 -6.39 20.27
N PHE A 138 -1.93 -6.07 19.02
CA PHE A 138 -2.66 -6.60 17.88
C PHE A 138 -2.29 -8.07 17.68
N GLY A 139 -3.27 -8.92 17.40
CA GLY A 139 -3.00 -10.30 17.01
C GLY A 139 -2.23 -10.37 15.69
N GLU A 140 -1.30 -11.33 15.57
CA GLU A 140 -0.42 -11.45 14.39
C GLU A 140 -1.21 -11.56 13.07
N ALA A 141 -2.22 -12.44 13.03
CA ALA A 141 -3.07 -12.60 11.85
C ALA A 141 -3.78 -11.30 11.44
N ARG A 142 -4.26 -10.52 12.41
CA ARG A 142 -4.87 -9.23 12.17
C ARG A 142 -3.85 -8.22 11.65
N SER A 143 -2.64 -8.22 12.19
CA SER A 143 -1.56 -7.33 11.78
C SER A 143 -1.15 -7.57 10.34
N TRP A 144 -0.95 -8.83 9.93
CA TRP A 144 -0.62 -9.17 8.55
C TRP A 144 -1.73 -8.82 7.55
N ASN A 145 -2.99 -8.99 7.93
CA ASN A 145 -4.14 -8.70 7.07
C ASN A 145 -4.62 -7.23 7.17
N MET A 146 -3.97 -6.40 7.99
CA MET A 146 -4.33 -5.00 8.14
C MET A 146 -4.01 -4.22 6.86
N PRO A 147 -4.96 -3.39 6.34
CA PRO A 147 -4.69 -2.49 5.24
C PRO A 147 -3.50 -1.57 5.53
N ILE A 148 -2.62 -1.39 4.56
CA ILE A 148 -1.35 -0.68 4.77
C ILE A 148 -1.57 0.78 5.23
N GLY A 149 -2.53 1.49 4.64
CA GLY A 149 -2.87 2.85 5.08
C GLY A 149 -3.31 2.90 6.54
N LEU A 150 -4.18 1.97 6.95
CA LEU A 150 -4.65 1.88 8.34
C LEU A 150 -3.52 1.56 9.31
N ALA A 151 -2.58 0.68 8.94
CA ALA A 151 -1.42 0.37 9.76
C ALA A 151 -0.55 1.61 10.02
N HIS A 152 -0.34 2.44 8.99
CA HIS A 152 0.37 3.71 9.14
C HIS A 152 -0.36 4.70 10.05
N TRP A 153 -1.69 4.80 9.95
CA TRP A 153 -2.47 5.65 10.84
C TRP A 153 -2.36 5.21 12.31
N TYR A 154 -2.42 3.91 12.60
CA TYR A 154 -2.20 3.40 13.96
C TYR A 154 -0.79 3.71 14.46
N TYR A 155 0.23 3.51 13.63
CA TYR A 155 1.61 3.83 13.97
C TYR A 155 1.77 5.29 14.39
N ILE A 156 1.26 6.22 13.58
CA ILE A 156 1.34 7.67 13.85
C ILE A 156 0.54 8.07 15.07
N ALA A 157 -0.68 7.55 15.22
CA ALA A 157 -1.52 7.84 16.38
C ALA A 157 -0.82 7.45 17.70
N CYS A 158 -0.22 6.26 17.75
CA CYS A 158 0.53 5.84 18.93
C CYS A 158 1.83 6.62 19.12
N ALA A 159 2.51 7.02 18.07
CA ALA A 159 3.70 7.86 18.18
C ALA A 159 3.36 9.24 18.78
N LYS A 160 2.27 9.86 18.33
CA LYS A 160 1.74 11.10 18.92
C LYS A 160 1.37 10.95 20.41
N GLN A 161 0.71 9.85 20.78
CA GLN A 161 0.38 9.58 22.17
C GLN A 161 1.61 9.46 23.09
N ARG A 162 2.77 9.10 22.52
CA ARG A 162 4.07 9.02 23.22
C ARG A 162 4.84 10.34 23.22
N GLY A 163 4.26 11.41 22.73
CA GLY A 163 4.88 12.72 22.71
C GLY A 163 5.81 12.96 21.53
N SER A 164 5.74 12.13 20.47
CA SER A 164 6.49 12.43 19.25
C SER A 164 5.93 13.69 18.58
N GLU A 165 6.81 14.64 18.25
CA GLU A 165 6.49 15.87 17.52
C GLU A 165 6.27 15.52 16.02
N ILE A 166 5.16 14.85 15.73
CA ILE A 166 4.77 14.52 14.36
C ILE A 166 3.69 15.51 13.92
N ASP A 167 4.00 16.35 12.96
CA ASP A 167 3.04 17.26 12.35
C ASP A 167 2.40 16.62 11.13
N LEU A 168 1.09 16.49 11.18
CA LEU A 168 0.28 16.03 10.06
C LEU A 168 -0.03 17.21 9.15
N VAL A 169 0.15 17.01 7.86
CA VAL A 169 -0.31 17.98 6.85
C VAL A 169 -1.84 17.95 6.84
N SER A 170 -2.47 19.10 7.11
CA SER A 170 -3.91 19.22 7.04
C SER A 170 -4.42 19.11 5.59
N PRO A 171 -5.70 18.75 5.36
CA PRO A 171 -6.28 18.71 4.01
C PRO A 171 -6.17 20.05 3.27
N GLU A 172 -6.25 21.18 4.00
CA GLU A 172 -6.15 22.52 3.45
C GLU A 172 -4.72 22.84 2.99
N GLU A 173 -3.73 22.50 3.81
CA GLU A 173 -2.30 22.61 3.46
C GLU A 173 -1.93 21.72 2.28
N GLN A 174 -2.51 20.51 2.22
CA GLN A 174 -2.32 19.61 1.09
C GLN A 174 -2.77 20.24 -0.23
N LEU A 175 -3.93 20.91 -0.25
CA LEU A 175 -4.43 21.60 -1.42
C LEU A 175 -3.48 22.73 -1.88
N VAL A 176 -2.84 23.42 -0.93
CA VAL A 176 -1.84 24.44 -1.25
C VAL A 176 -0.59 23.81 -1.86
N ILE A 177 -0.09 22.71 -1.25
CA ILE A 177 1.07 21.98 -1.74
C ILE A 177 0.82 21.48 -3.17
N ASP A 178 -0.34 20.89 -3.44
CA ASP A 178 -0.68 20.36 -4.76
C ASP A 178 -0.79 21.46 -5.82
N ARG A 179 -1.34 22.63 -5.48
CA ARG A 179 -1.34 23.82 -6.37
C ARG A 179 0.07 24.30 -6.69
N VAL A 180 0.94 24.37 -5.69
CA VAL A 180 2.34 24.78 -5.90
C VAL A 180 3.09 23.79 -6.78
N LYS A 181 2.86 22.49 -6.61
CA LYS A 181 3.46 21.45 -7.47
C LYS A 181 2.93 21.49 -8.89
N ALA A 182 1.65 21.76 -9.09
CA ALA A 182 1.05 21.89 -10.43
C ALA A 182 1.61 23.09 -11.21
N ASN A 183 1.90 24.19 -10.53
CA ASN A 183 2.44 25.42 -11.15
C ASN A 183 3.95 25.33 -11.47
N LYS A 184 4.66 24.29 -11.00
CA LYS A 184 6.10 24.07 -11.28
C LYS A 184 6.35 23.13 -12.45
N LYS A 185 5.32 22.59 -13.08
CA LYS A 185 5.37 21.76 -14.30
C LYS A 185 5.00 22.58 -15.51
#